data_35980d4350b16697acbf79e158e494c4
#
_entry.id   35980d4350b16697acbf79e158e494c4
#
_cell.length_a   1.000
_cell.length_b   1.000
_cell.length_c   1.000
_cell.angle_alpha   90.00
_cell.angle_beta   90.00
_cell.angle_gamma   90.00
#
_symmetry.space_group_name_H-M   'P 1'
#
loop_
_entity.id
_entity.type
_entity.pdbx_description
1 polymer ?
#
loop_
_entity_poly.entity_id
_entity_poly.type
_entity_poly.pdbx_seq_one_letter_code
_entity_poly.pdbx_strand_id
1 'polypeptide(L)'
;MTLGRLVLRNTLRRPVRLALTVWGLAMVVLAFGLIRLTLDEWQGAAKAASKNRLITVHAMSGALPLPLAYRDRIAVLPGVRSVHYGVEFGGIYKDPKQPLASFAEPAATLLTTYPEILLSERERLAFVQDRRGCIVGLSLAERYGWKLGDVIPLTGTNYPGQWEVIVRGIYRSSNL
;
A
#
# COMPACT_ATOMS: atom_id res chain seq x y z
N MET A 1 57.22 18.51 -1.57
CA MET A 1 56.33 17.33 -1.34
C MET A 1 54.99 17.85 -0.87
N THR A 2 53.91 17.61 -1.58
CA THR A 2 52.58 18.12 -1.23
C THR A 2 52.02 17.32 -0.04
N LEU A 3 51.42 17.99 0.93
CA LEU A 3 50.79 17.40 2.14
C LEU A 3 49.87 16.19 1.76
N GLY A 4 49.13 16.29 0.65
CA GLY A 4 48.27 15.20 0.18
C GLY A 4 48.99 13.89 -0.16
N ARG A 5 50.23 13.99 -0.70
CA ARG A 5 51.04 12.81 -1.03
C ARG A 5 51.57 12.09 0.21
N LEU A 6 51.87 12.84 1.28
CA LEU A 6 52.24 12.31 2.59
C LEU A 6 51.07 11.59 3.28
N VAL A 7 49.89 12.22 3.27
CA VAL A 7 48.66 11.62 3.83
C VAL A 7 48.34 10.34 3.11
N LEU A 8 48.30 10.32 1.79
CA LEU A 8 47.99 9.15 0.99
C LEU A 8 48.97 7.99 1.26
N ARG A 9 50.26 8.28 1.30
CA ARG A 9 51.31 7.27 1.58
C ARG A 9 51.24 6.72 3.00
N ASN A 10 50.83 7.54 3.98
CA ASN A 10 50.65 7.10 5.36
C ASN A 10 49.38 6.25 5.53
N THR A 11 48.31 6.61 4.85
CA THR A 11 47.02 5.86 4.86
C THR A 11 47.21 4.48 4.23
N LEU A 12 47.92 4.36 3.11
CA LEU A 12 48.19 3.09 2.44
C LEU A 12 49.17 2.18 3.18
N ARG A 13 49.94 2.68 4.18
CA ARG A 13 50.84 1.86 5.01
C ARG A 13 50.10 0.84 5.90
N ARG A 14 48.82 1.06 6.20
CA ARG A 14 48.00 0.15 7.02
C ARG A 14 46.74 -0.25 6.29
N PRO A 15 46.85 -1.17 5.31
CA PRO A 15 45.74 -1.48 4.38
C PRO A 15 44.50 -2.04 5.09
N VAL A 16 44.68 -2.86 6.14
CA VAL A 16 43.55 -3.42 6.91
C VAL A 16 42.75 -2.32 7.61
N ARG A 17 43.39 -1.36 8.22
CA ARG A 17 42.69 -0.23 8.87
C ARG A 17 41.98 0.64 7.85
N LEU A 18 42.63 0.92 6.71
CA LEU A 18 41.98 1.65 5.62
C LEU A 18 40.74 0.91 5.12
N ALA A 19 40.85 -0.41 4.85
CA ALA A 19 39.74 -1.21 4.39
C ALA A 19 38.56 -1.22 5.37
N LEU A 20 38.84 -1.38 6.65
CA LEU A 20 37.78 -1.36 7.69
C LEU A 20 37.10 0.02 7.79
N THR A 21 37.88 1.12 7.68
CA THR A 21 37.32 2.47 7.72
C THR A 21 36.44 2.75 6.50
N VAL A 22 36.90 2.37 5.30
CA VAL A 22 36.14 2.53 4.06
C VAL A 22 34.88 1.68 4.10
N TRP A 23 34.99 0.44 4.58
CA TRP A 23 33.85 -0.47 4.69
C TRP A 23 32.80 0.05 5.70
N GLY A 24 33.25 0.53 6.86
CA GLY A 24 32.36 1.13 7.84
C GLY A 24 31.62 2.35 7.28
N LEU A 25 32.37 3.23 6.58
CA LEU A 25 31.73 4.40 5.93
C LEU A 25 30.74 3.99 4.83
N ALA A 26 31.10 3.01 4.02
CA ALA A 26 30.22 2.48 2.97
C ALA A 26 28.93 1.92 3.55
N MET A 27 29.00 1.19 4.66
CA MET A 27 27.82 0.65 5.36
C MET A 27 26.91 1.76 5.89
N VAL A 28 27.49 2.83 6.45
CA VAL A 28 26.69 3.98 6.92
C VAL A 28 25.97 4.66 5.76
N VAL A 29 26.65 4.89 4.64
CA VAL A 29 26.07 5.52 3.45
C VAL A 29 24.96 4.63 2.86
N LEU A 30 25.20 3.32 2.81
CA LEU A 30 24.20 2.35 2.32
C LEU A 30 22.97 2.32 3.22
N ALA A 31 23.15 2.26 4.54
CA ALA A 31 22.03 2.30 5.49
C ALA A 31 21.22 3.60 5.37
N PHE A 32 21.90 4.74 5.26
CA PHE A 32 21.24 6.02 5.05
C PHE A 32 20.46 6.06 3.72
N GLY A 33 21.05 5.52 2.64
CA GLY A 33 20.40 5.42 1.34
C GLY A 33 19.13 4.56 1.39
N LEU A 34 19.17 3.40 2.05
CA LEU A 34 18.01 2.54 2.22
C LEU A 34 16.89 3.23 3.04
N ILE A 35 17.26 3.91 4.13
CA ILE A 35 16.27 4.66 4.92
C ILE A 35 15.64 5.77 4.08
N ARG A 36 16.42 6.49 3.28
CA ARG A 36 15.91 7.53 2.39
C ARG A 36 14.95 6.98 1.34
N LEU A 37 15.30 5.87 0.68
CA LEU A 37 14.43 5.23 -0.31
C LEU A 37 13.08 4.84 0.29
N THR A 38 13.07 4.22 1.47
CA THR A 38 11.82 3.86 2.15
C THR A 38 10.99 5.08 2.54
N LEU A 39 11.61 6.14 3.02
CA LEU A 39 10.91 7.39 3.35
C LEU A 39 10.34 8.08 2.11
N ASP A 40 11.05 8.08 1.00
CA ASP A 40 10.60 8.70 -0.25
C ASP A 40 9.40 7.95 -0.84
N GLU A 41 9.35 6.61 -0.76
CA GLU A 41 8.18 5.82 -1.15
C GLU A 41 6.95 6.14 -0.26
N TRP A 42 7.14 6.23 1.05
CA TRP A 42 6.06 6.58 1.97
C TRP A 42 5.53 8.00 1.74
N GLN A 43 6.43 8.96 1.50
CA GLN A 43 6.04 10.33 1.18
C GLN A 43 5.39 10.44 -0.21
N GLY A 44 5.81 9.62 -1.17
CA GLY A 44 5.19 9.53 -2.50
C GLY A 44 3.72 9.12 -2.39
N ALA A 45 3.43 8.06 -1.65
CA ALA A 45 2.07 7.61 -1.38
C ALA A 45 1.22 8.68 -0.65
N ALA A 46 1.81 9.37 0.33
CA ALA A 46 1.12 10.47 1.04
C ALA A 46 0.87 11.69 0.15
N LYS A 47 1.78 12.01 -0.77
CA LYS A 47 1.61 13.11 -1.75
C LYS A 47 0.60 12.77 -2.85
N ALA A 48 0.51 11.51 -3.24
CA ALA A 48 -0.47 11.01 -4.19
C ALA A 48 -1.89 10.97 -3.60
N ALA A 49 -2.01 10.87 -2.28
CA ALA A 49 -3.30 10.96 -1.60
C ALA A 49 -3.92 12.35 -1.78
N SER A 50 -5.23 12.40 -1.99
CA SER A 50 -5.95 13.67 -2.07
C SER A 50 -5.72 14.50 -0.81
N LYS A 51 -5.34 15.77 -0.96
CA LYS A 51 -5.11 16.71 0.15
C LYS A 51 -6.32 16.89 1.08
N ASN A 52 -7.50 16.54 0.59
CA ASN A 52 -8.77 16.66 1.32
C ASN A 52 -9.25 15.34 1.91
N ARG A 53 -8.43 14.29 1.90
CA ARG A 53 -8.76 12.98 2.47
C ARG A 53 -8.02 12.79 3.78
N LEU A 54 -8.77 12.52 4.83
CA LEU A 54 -8.24 12.21 6.15
C LEU A 54 -8.53 10.74 6.47
N ILE A 55 -7.57 10.06 7.08
CA ILE A 55 -7.74 8.69 7.56
C ILE A 55 -7.85 8.73 9.07
N THR A 56 -8.96 8.23 9.58
CA THR A 56 -9.18 8.08 11.03
C THR A 56 -8.89 6.65 11.44
N VAL A 57 -7.98 6.48 12.37
CA VAL A 57 -7.57 5.17 12.88
C VAL A 57 -7.70 5.13 14.40
N HIS A 58 -7.68 3.92 14.97
CA HIS A 58 -7.71 3.75 16.41
C HIS A 58 -6.46 4.36 17.06
N ALA A 59 -6.62 5.10 18.16
CA ALA A 59 -5.52 5.83 18.80
C ALA A 59 -4.37 4.94 19.30
N MET A 60 -4.67 3.70 19.70
CA MET A 60 -3.65 2.77 20.21
C MET A 60 -2.93 2.00 19.09
N SER A 61 -3.63 1.70 17.98
CA SER A 61 -3.06 0.95 16.86
C SER A 61 -3.93 1.12 15.63
N GLY A 62 -3.31 1.41 14.49
CA GLY A 62 -4.00 1.45 13.20
C GLY A 62 -4.58 0.11 12.74
N ALA A 63 -4.13 -1.00 13.35
CA ALA A 63 -4.66 -2.34 13.05
C ALA A 63 -5.95 -2.69 13.81
N LEU A 64 -6.28 -1.92 14.87
CA LEU A 64 -7.53 -2.14 15.61
C LEU A 64 -8.70 -1.50 14.88
N PRO A 65 -9.81 -2.25 14.68
CA PRO A 65 -11.00 -1.71 14.03
C PRO A 65 -11.66 -0.65 14.90
N LEU A 66 -12.17 0.40 14.27
CA LEU A 66 -13.03 1.38 14.93
C LEU A 66 -14.48 0.88 14.95
N PRO A 67 -15.24 1.15 16.01
CA PRO A 67 -16.67 0.90 16.00
C PRO A 67 -17.36 1.64 14.84
N LEU A 68 -18.28 0.98 14.16
CA LEU A 68 -18.96 1.54 12.98
C LEU A 68 -19.73 2.83 13.29
N ALA A 69 -20.17 3.02 14.55
CA ALA A 69 -20.81 4.24 15.01
C ALA A 69 -19.95 5.52 14.83
N TYR A 70 -18.63 5.39 14.71
CA TYR A 70 -17.76 6.54 14.42
C TYR A 70 -18.01 7.11 13.04
N ARG A 71 -18.38 6.28 12.06
CA ARG A 71 -18.79 6.75 10.72
C ARG A 71 -19.88 7.82 10.81
N ASP A 72 -20.93 7.54 11.55
CA ASP A 72 -22.08 8.43 11.65
C ASP A 72 -21.75 9.71 12.45
N ARG A 73 -20.90 9.58 13.46
CA ARG A 73 -20.40 10.73 14.24
C ARG A 73 -19.51 11.65 13.39
N ILE A 74 -18.65 11.07 12.55
CA ILE A 74 -17.76 11.83 11.67
C ILE A 74 -18.57 12.50 10.56
N ALA A 75 -19.59 11.82 10.03
CA ALA A 75 -20.40 12.32 8.91
C ALA A 75 -21.13 13.64 9.24
N VAL A 76 -21.43 13.91 10.50
CA VAL A 76 -22.12 15.15 10.93
C VAL A 76 -21.17 16.29 11.26
N LEU A 77 -19.85 16.10 11.22
CA LEU A 77 -18.89 17.14 11.53
C LEU A 77 -18.85 18.21 10.43
N PRO A 78 -18.75 19.50 10.79
CA PRO A 78 -18.63 20.58 9.83
C PRO A 78 -17.41 20.38 8.91
N GLY A 79 -17.59 20.54 7.60
CA GLY A 79 -16.52 20.38 6.62
C GLY A 79 -16.32 18.96 6.09
N VAL A 80 -16.98 17.97 6.65
CA VAL A 80 -16.96 16.59 6.14
C VAL A 80 -17.97 16.46 4.99
N ARG A 81 -17.48 16.10 3.80
CA ARG A 81 -18.31 15.89 2.61
C ARG A 81 -18.84 14.46 2.51
N SER A 82 -18.01 13.51 2.81
CA SER A 82 -18.36 12.07 2.76
C SER A 82 -17.48 11.30 3.72
N VAL A 83 -17.99 10.18 4.22
CA VAL A 83 -17.25 9.25 5.06
C VAL A 83 -17.28 7.89 4.38
N HIS A 84 -16.10 7.34 4.20
CA HIS A 84 -15.91 5.98 3.73
C HIS A 84 -15.28 5.15 4.84
N TYR A 85 -15.54 3.86 4.87
CA TYR A 85 -14.92 2.94 5.81
C TYR A 85 -14.53 1.66 5.09
N GLY A 86 -13.45 1.06 5.58
CA GLY A 86 -12.95 -0.20 5.07
C GLY A 86 -12.37 -1.02 6.22
N VAL A 87 -12.35 -2.31 6.05
CA VAL A 87 -11.69 -3.24 6.96
C VAL A 87 -10.73 -4.10 6.17
N GLU A 88 -9.57 -4.35 6.75
CA GLU A 88 -8.61 -5.26 6.15
C GLU A 88 -9.16 -6.70 6.24
N PHE A 89 -9.34 -7.30 5.08
CA PHE A 89 -9.84 -8.66 4.95
C PHE A 89 -8.73 -9.70 5.14
N GLY A 90 -7.53 -9.42 4.60
CA GLY A 90 -6.38 -10.30 4.67
C GLY A 90 -6.61 -11.60 3.91
N GLY A 91 -6.87 -11.51 2.61
CA GLY A 91 -7.09 -12.67 1.76
C GLY A 91 -5.81 -13.42 1.41
N ILE A 92 -5.83 -14.75 1.46
CA ILE A 92 -4.76 -15.62 0.94
C ILE A 92 -5.26 -16.27 -0.34
N TYR A 93 -4.49 -16.10 -1.42
CA TYR A 93 -4.70 -16.77 -2.68
C TYR A 93 -3.54 -17.71 -2.98
N LYS A 94 -3.78 -19.01 -3.03
CA LYS A 94 -2.82 -20.10 -3.33
C LYS A 94 -1.65 -20.22 -2.34
N ASP A 95 -0.90 -19.17 -2.06
CA ASP A 95 0.32 -19.22 -1.24
C ASP A 95 0.10 -18.51 0.11
N PRO A 96 0.09 -19.23 1.23
CA PRO A 96 -0.06 -18.64 2.57
C PRO A 96 1.06 -17.67 2.95
N LYS A 97 2.24 -17.78 2.32
CA LYS A 97 3.38 -16.89 2.59
C LYS A 97 3.24 -15.53 1.90
N GLN A 98 2.29 -15.38 0.98
CA GLN A 98 2.05 -14.15 0.23
C GLN A 98 0.59 -13.72 0.37
N PRO A 99 0.18 -13.19 1.54
CA PRO A 99 -1.17 -12.68 1.72
C PRO A 99 -1.40 -11.49 0.77
N LEU A 100 -2.60 -11.42 0.21
CA LEU A 100 -3.02 -10.29 -0.60
C LEU A 100 -3.48 -9.17 0.32
N ALA A 101 -2.94 -7.96 0.12
CA ALA A 101 -3.52 -6.76 0.71
C ALA A 101 -4.92 -6.59 0.12
N SER A 102 -5.94 -6.95 0.88
CA SER A 102 -7.33 -6.96 0.45
C SER A 102 -8.20 -6.30 1.51
N PHE A 103 -9.12 -5.45 1.06
CA PHE A 103 -9.99 -4.67 1.91
C PHE A 103 -11.45 -4.93 1.55
N ALA A 104 -12.29 -5.06 2.55
CA ALA A 104 -13.73 -5.11 2.39
C ALA A 104 -14.29 -3.71 2.63
N GLU A 105 -14.88 -3.13 1.60
CA GLU A 105 -15.30 -1.74 1.55
C GLU A 105 -16.66 -1.58 0.86
N PRO A 106 -17.51 -0.61 1.26
CA PRO A 106 -18.74 -0.35 0.55
C PRO A 106 -18.48 0.19 -0.87
N ALA A 107 -18.85 -0.58 -1.88
CA ALA A 107 -18.60 -0.26 -3.29
C ALA A 107 -19.11 1.13 -3.71
N ALA A 108 -20.28 1.54 -3.21
CA ALA A 108 -20.89 2.81 -3.57
C ALA A 108 -20.09 4.04 -3.12
N THR A 109 -19.45 3.97 -1.94
CA THR A 109 -18.66 5.08 -1.38
C THR A 109 -17.20 5.00 -1.76
N LEU A 110 -16.68 3.81 -2.07
CA LEU A 110 -15.30 3.61 -2.50
C LEU A 110 -14.96 4.48 -3.70
N LEU A 111 -15.69 4.33 -4.79
CA LEU A 111 -15.41 5.04 -6.04
C LEU A 111 -15.65 6.57 -5.96
N THR A 112 -16.45 7.01 -5.00
CA THR A 112 -16.63 8.44 -4.73
C THR A 112 -15.47 9.01 -3.91
N THR A 113 -14.93 8.22 -2.99
CA THR A 113 -13.84 8.63 -2.11
C THR A 113 -12.48 8.52 -2.80
N TYR A 114 -12.34 7.58 -3.73
CA TYR A 114 -11.11 7.31 -4.47
C TYR A 114 -11.29 7.52 -5.98
N PRO A 115 -11.43 8.76 -6.45
CA PRO A 115 -11.63 9.07 -7.87
C PRO A 115 -10.43 8.69 -8.75
N GLU A 116 -9.27 8.43 -8.13
CA GLU A 116 -8.08 7.91 -8.80
C GLU A 116 -8.21 6.45 -9.26
N ILE A 117 -9.21 5.72 -8.78
CA ILE A 117 -9.53 4.37 -9.26
C ILE A 117 -10.29 4.51 -10.58
N LEU A 118 -9.58 4.32 -11.67
CA LEU A 118 -10.15 4.41 -13.01
C LEU A 118 -10.74 3.06 -13.43
N LEU A 119 -12.06 3.03 -13.57
CA LEU A 119 -12.83 1.91 -14.09
C LEU A 119 -13.69 2.39 -15.25
N SER A 120 -13.99 1.51 -16.21
CA SER A 120 -15.04 1.78 -17.18
C SER A 120 -16.41 1.83 -16.51
N GLU A 121 -17.37 2.54 -17.09
CA GLU A 121 -18.73 2.65 -16.52
C GLU A 121 -19.39 1.28 -16.34
N ARG A 122 -19.16 0.35 -17.26
CA ARG A 122 -19.65 -1.02 -17.18
C ARG A 122 -19.07 -1.77 -15.98
N GLU A 123 -17.77 -1.66 -15.73
CA GLU A 123 -17.11 -2.30 -14.58
C GLU A 123 -17.58 -1.67 -13.26
N ARG A 124 -17.73 -0.34 -13.25
CA ARG A 124 -18.26 0.38 -12.09
C ARG A 124 -19.64 -0.12 -11.69
N LEU A 125 -20.56 -0.20 -12.64
CA LEU A 125 -21.91 -0.70 -12.41
C LEU A 125 -21.91 -2.17 -11.96
N ALA A 126 -21.11 -3.01 -12.62
CA ALA A 126 -21.01 -4.44 -12.27
C ALA A 126 -20.46 -4.62 -10.84
N PHE A 127 -19.48 -3.82 -10.44
CA PHE A 127 -18.90 -3.87 -9.09
C PHE A 127 -19.91 -3.42 -8.02
N VAL A 128 -20.63 -2.32 -8.24
CA VAL A 128 -21.59 -1.79 -7.27
C VAL A 128 -22.79 -2.72 -7.08
N GLN A 129 -23.20 -3.43 -8.14
CA GLN A 129 -24.37 -4.31 -8.12
C GLN A 129 -24.09 -5.70 -7.56
N ASP A 130 -22.86 -6.15 -7.54
CA ASP A 130 -22.50 -7.51 -7.11
C ASP A 130 -21.86 -7.50 -5.72
N ARG A 131 -22.53 -8.09 -4.74
CA ARG A 131 -22.02 -8.22 -3.37
C ARG A 131 -20.75 -9.08 -3.25
N ARG A 132 -20.50 -9.96 -4.20
CA ARG A 132 -19.29 -10.76 -4.30
C ARG A 132 -18.28 -10.13 -5.25
N GLY A 133 -18.62 -8.97 -5.82
CA GLY A 133 -17.75 -8.27 -6.75
C GLY A 133 -16.50 -7.75 -6.07
N CYS A 134 -15.36 -7.89 -6.73
CA CYS A 134 -14.12 -7.23 -6.35
C CYS A 134 -13.55 -6.46 -7.53
N ILE A 135 -12.74 -5.46 -7.20
CA ILE A 135 -11.87 -4.78 -8.17
C ILE A 135 -10.43 -5.10 -7.83
N VAL A 136 -9.63 -5.31 -8.84
CA VAL A 136 -8.21 -5.66 -8.70
C VAL A 136 -7.34 -4.66 -9.45
N GLY A 137 -6.18 -4.35 -8.90
CA GLY A 137 -5.20 -3.53 -9.61
C GLY A 137 -4.63 -4.27 -10.83
N LEU A 138 -4.33 -3.54 -11.91
CA LEU A 138 -3.82 -4.12 -13.15
C LEU A 138 -2.59 -5.01 -12.92
N SER A 139 -1.61 -4.55 -12.16
CA SER A 139 -0.38 -5.32 -11.88
C SER A 139 -0.67 -6.65 -11.18
N LEU A 140 -1.68 -6.68 -10.31
CA LEU A 140 -2.08 -7.89 -9.62
C LEU A 140 -2.83 -8.84 -10.57
N ALA A 141 -3.71 -8.29 -11.42
CA ALA A 141 -4.41 -9.04 -12.44
C ALA A 141 -3.42 -9.70 -13.44
N GLU A 142 -2.42 -8.97 -13.89
CA GLU A 142 -1.36 -9.49 -14.76
C GLU A 142 -0.52 -10.58 -14.07
N ARG A 143 -0.13 -10.36 -12.82
CA ARG A 143 0.66 -11.32 -12.04
C ARG A 143 -0.01 -12.67 -11.88
N TYR A 144 -1.32 -12.69 -11.66
CA TYR A 144 -2.09 -13.92 -11.45
C TYR A 144 -2.88 -14.39 -12.67
N GLY A 145 -2.85 -13.61 -13.76
CA GLY A 145 -3.58 -13.90 -14.99
C GLY A 145 -5.10 -13.73 -14.86
N TRP A 146 -5.56 -12.89 -13.92
CA TRP A 146 -7.00 -12.70 -13.68
C TRP A 146 -7.65 -11.82 -14.74
N LYS A 147 -8.88 -12.21 -15.11
CA LYS A 147 -9.71 -11.50 -16.09
C LYS A 147 -11.05 -11.11 -15.48
N LEU A 148 -11.74 -10.20 -16.15
CA LEU A 148 -13.12 -9.86 -15.78
C LEU A 148 -14.02 -11.09 -15.79
N GLY A 149 -14.74 -11.30 -14.70
CA GLY A 149 -15.64 -12.44 -14.51
C GLY A 149 -15.01 -13.64 -13.81
N ASP A 150 -13.69 -13.67 -13.63
CA ASP A 150 -13.04 -14.77 -12.93
C ASP A 150 -13.46 -14.83 -11.45
N VAL A 151 -13.60 -16.05 -10.94
CA VAL A 151 -13.87 -16.31 -9.53
C VAL A 151 -12.55 -16.57 -8.82
N ILE A 152 -12.27 -15.78 -7.80
CA ILE A 152 -11.06 -15.88 -7.00
C ILE A 152 -11.42 -16.51 -5.65
N PRO A 153 -10.98 -17.74 -5.37
CA PRO A 153 -11.13 -18.33 -4.04
C PRO A 153 -10.06 -17.71 -3.10
N LEU A 154 -10.52 -17.17 -1.98
CA LEU A 154 -9.69 -16.59 -0.95
C LEU A 154 -9.89 -17.29 0.39
N THR A 155 -8.81 -17.54 1.09
CA THR A 155 -8.88 -17.92 2.51
C THR A 155 -8.68 -16.67 3.34
N GLY A 156 -9.67 -16.31 4.17
CA GLY A 156 -9.60 -15.11 5.00
C GLY A 156 -8.74 -15.32 6.24
N THR A 157 -7.88 -14.37 6.56
CA THR A 157 -7.07 -14.36 7.80
C THR A 157 -7.77 -13.62 8.92
N ASN A 158 -8.20 -12.38 8.67
CA ASN A 158 -8.95 -11.58 9.66
C ASN A 158 -10.41 -12.03 9.78
N TYR A 159 -10.95 -12.61 8.72
CA TYR A 159 -12.29 -13.21 8.67
C TYR A 159 -12.15 -14.66 8.24
N PRO A 160 -11.93 -15.60 9.17
CA PRO A 160 -11.66 -17.00 8.86
C PRO A 160 -12.76 -17.63 8.02
N GLY A 161 -12.37 -18.40 7.00
CA GLY A 161 -13.26 -19.08 6.10
C GLY A 161 -12.78 -19.07 4.66
N GLN A 162 -13.54 -19.79 3.82
CA GLN A 162 -13.34 -19.79 2.37
C GLN A 162 -14.33 -18.79 1.75
N TRP A 163 -13.81 -17.90 0.94
CA TRP A 163 -14.55 -16.81 0.32
C TRP A 163 -14.34 -16.86 -1.18
N GLU A 164 -15.39 -16.63 -1.93
CA GLU A 164 -15.32 -16.50 -3.38
C GLU A 164 -15.69 -15.10 -3.78
N VAL A 165 -14.77 -14.41 -4.44
CA VAL A 165 -15.01 -13.08 -4.99
C VAL A 165 -14.91 -13.12 -6.52
N ILE A 166 -15.65 -12.27 -7.20
CA ILE A 166 -15.74 -12.24 -8.66
C ILE A 166 -15.12 -10.95 -9.15
N VAL A 167 -14.16 -11.03 -10.07
CA VAL A 167 -13.52 -9.86 -10.66
C VAL A 167 -14.53 -9.08 -11.51
N ARG A 168 -14.98 -7.93 -11.01
CA ARG A 168 -15.92 -7.04 -11.70
C ARG A 168 -15.26 -5.81 -12.32
N GLY A 169 -14.02 -5.53 -11.92
CA GLY A 169 -13.25 -4.45 -12.52
C GLY A 169 -11.75 -4.67 -12.36
N ILE A 170 -10.99 -4.19 -13.34
CA ILE A 170 -9.52 -4.14 -13.29
C ILE A 170 -9.12 -2.67 -13.40
N TYR A 171 -8.71 -2.08 -12.28
CA TYR A 171 -8.44 -0.65 -12.24
C TYR A 171 -6.97 -0.32 -12.50
N ARG A 172 -6.78 0.86 -13.06
CA ARG A 172 -5.48 1.55 -13.12
C ARG A 172 -5.53 2.73 -12.16
N SER A 173 -4.44 2.96 -11.46
CA SER A 173 -4.31 4.19 -10.67
C SER A 173 -3.79 5.30 -11.58
N SER A 174 -4.39 6.49 -11.51
CA SER A 174 -3.89 7.65 -12.24
C SER A 174 -2.58 8.22 -11.69
N ASN A 175 -2.10 7.68 -10.56
CA ASN A 175 -0.95 8.21 -9.81
C ASN A 175 0.27 7.27 -9.83
N LEU A 176 0.31 6.31 -10.76
CA LEU A 176 1.46 5.45 -11.04
C LEU A 176 2.12 5.84 -12.36
#